data_3993acfd369a72327b527fdc7889b204
#
_entry.id   3993acfd369a72327b527fdc7889b204
#
_cell.length_a   1.000
_cell.length_b   1.000
_cell.length_c   1.000
_cell.angle_alpha   90.00
_cell.angle_beta   90.00
_cell.angle_gamma   90.00
#
_symmetry.space_group_name_H-M   'P 1'
#
loop_
_entity.id
_entity.type
_entity.pdbx_description
1 polymer ?
#
loop_
_entity_poly.entity_id
_entity_poly.type
_entity_poly.pdbx_seq_one_letter_code
_entity_poly.pdbx_strand_id
1 'polypeptide(L)'
;MERRQHRRVPAQVQGFLLGNSHEIEAVTLDLSVGGAKFECDLEVYPGKVIHVRLVIPGAEEPVSIEDARVQWVGEDTFGVSFQNVRPTELDELEQLIDEYEEAEGSGHA
;
A
#
# COMPACT_ATOMS: atom_id res chain seq x y z
N MET A 1 11.29 -23.05 -4.71
CA MET A 1 10.17 -22.54 -5.43
C MET A 1 9.48 -21.38 -4.74
N GLU A 2 9.10 -20.45 -5.51
CA GLU A 2 8.52 -19.24 -4.98
C GLU A 2 7.08 -19.46 -4.51
N ARG A 3 6.76 -19.01 -3.32
CA ARG A 3 5.43 -19.12 -2.76
C ARG A 3 4.71 -17.84 -2.81
N ARG A 4 5.46 -16.75 -2.66
CA ARG A 4 4.85 -15.45 -2.57
C ARG A 4 4.58 -14.96 -3.97
N GLN A 5 3.38 -14.55 -4.21
CA GLN A 5 3.03 -14.03 -5.53
C GLN A 5 3.45 -12.60 -5.71
N HIS A 6 3.64 -11.87 -4.59
CA HIS A 6 3.94 -10.45 -4.65
C HIS A 6 5.13 -10.16 -3.78
N ARG A 7 6.07 -9.42 -4.34
CA ARG A 7 7.22 -8.95 -3.58
C ARG A 7 6.77 -7.88 -2.61
N ARG A 8 7.33 -7.88 -1.41
CA ARG A 8 7.08 -6.86 -0.42
C ARG A 8 8.35 -6.11 -0.16
N VAL A 9 8.28 -4.79 -0.21
CA VAL A 9 9.43 -3.95 0.08
C VAL A 9 9.10 -3.01 1.22
N PRO A 10 10.06 -2.73 2.11
CA PRO A 10 9.86 -1.67 3.10
C PRO A 10 9.84 -0.35 2.35
N ALA A 11 8.74 0.35 2.46
CA ALA A 11 8.57 1.60 1.73
C ALA A 11 7.63 2.49 2.50
N GLN A 12 8.07 3.71 2.76
CA GLN A 12 7.24 4.70 3.42
C GLN A 12 6.65 5.61 2.38
N VAL A 13 5.40 5.37 2.06
CA VAL A 13 4.68 6.12 1.05
C VAL A 13 3.49 6.78 1.72
N GLN A 14 3.33 8.05 1.47
CA GLN A 14 2.19 8.77 2.01
C GLN A 14 0.92 8.28 1.35
N GLY A 15 -0.12 8.08 2.14
CA GLY A 15 -1.40 7.65 1.61
C GLY A 15 -2.52 8.35 2.31
N PHE A 16 -3.70 8.25 1.70
CA PHE A 16 -4.93 8.77 2.27
C PHE A 16 -5.92 7.64 2.29
N LEU A 17 -6.55 7.43 3.44
CA LEU A 17 -7.47 6.31 3.65
C LEU A 17 -8.85 6.86 3.89
N LEU A 18 -9.80 6.38 3.11
CA LEU A 18 -11.19 6.80 3.25
C LEU A 18 -12.01 5.58 3.65
N GLY A 19 -12.42 5.56 4.90
CA GLY A 19 -13.18 4.42 5.42
C GLY A 19 -14.65 4.69 5.46
N ASN A 20 -15.06 5.69 6.19
CA ASN A 20 -16.48 6.02 6.31
C ASN A 20 -16.74 7.33 5.58
N SER A 21 -16.59 8.43 6.26
CA SER A 21 -16.83 9.71 5.62
C SER A 21 -15.64 10.64 5.81
N HIS A 22 -14.57 10.15 6.38
CA HIS A 22 -13.37 10.95 6.57
C HIS A 22 -12.22 10.39 5.79
N GLU A 23 -11.35 11.29 5.36
CA GLU A 23 -10.10 10.92 4.76
C GLU A 23 -9.01 11.12 5.81
N ILE A 24 -8.19 10.12 6.04
CA ILE A 24 -7.15 10.17 7.06
C ILE A 24 -5.82 9.92 6.39
N GLU A 25 -4.85 10.73 6.74
CA GLU A 25 -3.50 10.58 6.22
C GLU A 25 -2.80 9.44 6.95
N ALA A 26 -2.05 8.63 6.20
CA ALA A 26 -1.35 7.50 6.76
C ALA A 26 -0.05 7.30 5.99
N VAL A 27 0.80 6.42 6.50
CA VAL A 27 2.07 6.09 5.87
C VAL A 27 2.17 4.58 5.77
N THR A 28 2.62 4.09 4.63
CA THR A 28 2.87 2.66 4.52
C THR A 28 4.15 2.32 5.26
N LEU A 29 4.22 1.11 5.76
CA LEU A 29 5.44 0.54 6.32
C LEU A 29 6.05 -0.45 5.36
N ASP A 30 5.23 -1.17 4.61
CA ASP A 30 5.69 -1.97 3.49
C ASP A 30 4.63 -1.96 2.42
N LEU A 31 5.02 -2.37 1.23
CA LEU A 31 4.17 -2.26 0.06
C LEU A 31 4.45 -3.39 -0.91
N SER A 32 3.38 -3.92 -1.51
CA SER A 32 3.49 -4.87 -2.61
C SER A 32 2.36 -4.56 -3.58
N VAL A 33 2.36 -5.22 -4.74
CA VAL A 33 1.26 -5.01 -5.67
C VAL A 33 -0.04 -5.61 -5.15
N GLY A 34 0.03 -6.48 -4.16
CA GLY A 34 -1.14 -7.12 -3.60
C GLY A 34 -1.62 -6.53 -2.30
N GLY A 35 -0.91 -5.58 -1.71
CA GLY A 35 -1.34 -5.01 -0.45
C GLY A 35 -0.30 -4.12 0.19
N ALA A 36 -0.62 -3.66 1.39
CA ALA A 36 0.26 -2.77 2.12
C ALA A 36 0.00 -2.89 3.62
N LYS A 37 1.01 -2.51 4.38
CA LYS A 37 0.88 -2.36 5.81
C LYS A 37 0.93 -0.87 6.11
N PHE A 38 -0.04 -0.38 6.83
CA PHE A 38 -0.15 1.05 7.15
C PHE A 38 0.06 1.28 8.62
N GLU A 39 0.67 2.41 8.93
CA GLU A 39 0.74 2.94 10.29
C GLU A 39 -0.19 4.13 10.35
N CYS A 40 -1.19 4.05 11.22
CA CYS A 40 -2.18 5.10 11.29
C CYS A 40 -3.16 4.78 12.41
N ASP A 41 -3.91 5.79 12.80
CA ASP A 41 -4.80 5.72 13.95
C ASP A 41 -6.25 5.50 13.52
N LEU A 42 -6.47 5.01 12.33
CA LEU A 42 -7.81 4.77 11.84
C LEU A 42 -8.38 3.52 12.47
N GLU A 43 -9.60 3.62 12.98
CA GLU A 43 -10.29 2.46 13.53
C GLU A 43 -10.79 1.57 12.40
N VAL A 44 -10.24 0.39 12.32
CA VAL A 44 -10.62 -0.58 11.31
C VAL A 44 -10.77 -1.94 11.96
N TYR A 45 -11.35 -2.86 11.21
CA TYR A 45 -11.51 -4.25 11.68
C TYR A 45 -11.29 -5.17 10.48
N PRO A 46 -10.89 -6.42 10.72
CA PRO A 46 -10.67 -7.34 9.60
C PRO A 46 -11.94 -7.49 8.76
N GLY A 47 -11.76 -7.43 7.47
CA GLY A 47 -12.86 -7.50 6.52
C GLY A 47 -13.38 -6.16 6.05
N LYS A 48 -13.04 -5.09 6.75
CA LYS A 48 -13.50 -3.76 6.33
C LYS A 48 -12.87 -3.39 5.00
N VAL A 49 -13.67 -2.78 4.13
CA VAL A 49 -13.19 -2.30 2.84
C VAL A 49 -12.96 -0.80 2.94
N ILE A 50 -11.79 -0.37 2.53
CA ILE A 50 -11.45 1.05 2.54
C ILE A 50 -10.89 1.44 1.19
N HIS A 51 -10.96 2.73 0.91
CA HIS A 51 -10.39 3.30 -0.31
C HIS A 51 -9.02 3.85 0.04
N VAL A 52 -8.01 3.49 -0.73
CA VAL A 52 -6.62 3.90 -0.48
C VAL A 52 -6.15 4.72 -1.65
N ARG A 53 -5.52 5.86 -1.35
CA ARG A 53 -4.81 6.65 -2.36
C ARG A 53 -3.38 6.79 -1.91
N LEU A 54 -2.45 6.39 -2.78
CA LEU A 54 -1.02 6.45 -2.49
C LEU A 54 -0.39 7.57 -3.31
N VAL A 55 0.35 8.42 -2.64
CA VAL A 55 1.04 9.53 -3.29
C VAL A 55 2.39 9.04 -3.77
N ILE A 56 2.56 8.95 -5.07
CA ILE A 56 3.77 8.43 -5.67
C ILE A 56 4.67 9.60 -6.02
N PRO A 57 5.89 9.67 -5.46
CA PRO A 57 6.79 10.76 -5.80
C PRO A 57 7.07 10.79 -7.31
N GLY A 58 6.91 11.95 -7.91
CA GLY A 58 7.15 12.11 -9.32
C GLY A 58 5.98 11.80 -10.22
N ALA A 59 4.92 11.23 -9.69
CA ALA A 59 3.72 10.95 -10.48
C ALA A 59 2.76 12.13 -10.38
N GLU A 60 2.02 12.36 -11.44
CA GLU A 60 1.07 13.47 -11.46
C GLU A 60 -0.16 13.20 -10.64
N GLU A 61 -0.54 11.94 -10.56
CA GLU A 61 -1.76 11.56 -9.86
C GLU A 61 -1.46 10.45 -8.87
N PRO A 62 -2.20 10.40 -7.78
CA PRO A 62 -2.03 9.30 -6.83
C PRO A 62 -2.58 7.99 -7.41
N VAL A 63 -2.08 6.89 -6.88
CA VAL A 63 -2.62 5.58 -7.21
C VAL A 63 -3.84 5.37 -6.32
N SER A 64 -4.98 5.14 -6.94
CA SER A 64 -6.25 5.01 -6.22
C SER A 64 -6.71 3.56 -6.28
N ILE A 65 -6.91 2.98 -5.10
CA ILE A 65 -7.37 1.60 -4.98
C ILE A 65 -8.65 1.63 -4.17
N GLU A 66 -9.75 1.31 -4.84
CA GLU A 66 -11.06 1.46 -4.22
C GLU A 66 -11.44 0.30 -3.34
N ASP A 67 -10.83 -0.86 -3.57
CA ASP A 67 -11.20 -2.08 -2.84
C ASP A 67 -9.98 -2.60 -2.11
N ALA A 68 -9.67 -1.98 -0.98
CA ALA A 68 -8.60 -2.46 -0.11
C ALA A 68 -9.25 -3.05 1.12
N ARG A 69 -8.98 -4.32 1.39
CA ARG A 69 -9.64 -5.05 2.47
C ARG A 69 -8.69 -5.29 3.61
N VAL A 70 -9.11 -4.90 4.79
CA VAL A 70 -8.32 -5.07 5.99
C VAL A 70 -8.22 -6.56 6.31
N GLN A 71 -6.99 -7.04 6.46
CA GLN A 71 -6.71 -8.44 6.73
C GLN A 71 -6.42 -8.71 8.19
N TRP A 72 -5.73 -7.77 8.83
CA TRP A 72 -5.37 -7.89 10.25
C TRP A 72 -5.19 -6.50 10.82
N VAL A 73 -5.30 -6.41 12.15
CA VAL A 73 -5.19 -5.15 12.86
C VAL A 73 -4.27 -5.34 14.04
N GLY A 74 -3.28 -4.46 14.19
CA GLY A 74 -2.41 -4.38 15.36
C GLY A 74 -2.75 -3.15 16.16
N GLU A 75 -1.80 -2.71 16.98
CA GLU A 75 -2.04 -1.56 17.85
C GLU A 75 -2.15 -0.27 17.06
N ASP A 76 -1.10 0.03 16.33
CA ASP A 76 -1.05 1.26 15.53
C ASP A 76 -0.92 0.95 14.05
N THR A 77 -1.10 -0.30 13.67
CA THR A 77 -0.88 -0.72 12.30
C THR A 77 -2.00 -1.65 11.86
N PHE A 78 -2.16 -1.76 10.56
CA PHE A 78 -3.04 -2.77 9.99
C PHE A 78 -2.56 -3.10 8.58
N GLY A 79 -2.95 -4.26 8.11
CA GLY A 79 -2.59 -4.69 6.76
C GLY A 79 -3.82 -4.82 5.91
N VAL A 80 -3.67 -4.45 4.64
CA VAL A 80 -4.77 -4.57 3.67
C VAL A 80 -4.31 -5.37 2.47
N SER A 81 -5.26 -6.01 1.81
CA SER A 81 -5.03 -6.60 0.50
C SER A 81 -5.77 -5.77 -0.52
N PHE A 82 -5.14 -5.56 -1.67
CA PHE A 82 -5.72 -4.77 -2.76
C PHE A 82 -6.49 -5.71 -3.67
N GLN A 83 -7.73 -5.35 -3.94
CA GLN A 83 -8.59 -6.14 -4.81
C GLN A 83 -8.91 -5.32 -6.06
N ASN A 84 -9.04 -5.99 -7.18
CA ASN A 84 -9.54 -5.35 -8.41
C ASN A 84 -8.74 -4.11 -8.81
N VAL A 85 -7.42 -4.21 -8.71
CA VAL A 85 -6.54 -3.09 -9.09
C VAL A 85 -6.54 -2.99 -10.62
N ARG A 86 -6.70 -1.77 -11.11
CA ARG A 86 -6.71 -1.55 -12.55
C ARG A 86 -5.30 -1.71 -13.12
N PRO A 87 -5.18 -2.11 -14.39
CA PRO A 87 -3.84 -2.34 -14.96
C PRO A 87 -2.91 -1.14 -14.90
N THR A 88 -3.43 0.08 -15.09
CA THR A 88 -2.57 1.25 -15.02
C THR A 88 -2.02 1.46 -13.61
N GLU A 89 -2.86 1.22 -12.61
CA GLU A 89 -2.43 1.37 -11.24
C GLU A 89 -1.50 0.26 -10.81
N LEU A 90 -1.74 -0.93 -11.34
CA LEU A 90 -0.86 -2.05 -11.08
C LEU A 90 0.54 -1.76 -11.62
N ASP A 91 0.62 -1.21 -12.83
CA ASP A 91 1.90 -0.84 -13.42
C ASP A 91 2.63 0.19 -12.56
N GLU A 92 1.90 1.18 -12.06
CA GLU A 92 2.50 2.21 -11.24
C GLU A 92 3.01 1.64 -9.94
N LEU A 93 2.27 0.73 -9.34
CA LEU A 93 2.72 0.07 -8.13
C LEU A 93 3.97 -0.75 -8.39
N GLU A 94 4.00 -1.47 -9.50
CA GLU A 94 5.17 -2.28 -9.83
C GLU A 94 6.40 -1.42 -10.02
N GLN A 95 6.26 -0.30 -10.68
CA GLN A 95 7.39 0.61 -10.88
C GLN A 95 7.88 1.17 -9.56
N LEU A 96 6.97 1.54 -8.69
CA LEU A 96 7.32 2.07 -7.39
C LEU A 96 8.08 1.03 -6.57
N ILE A 97 7.57 -0.19 -6.57
CA ILE A 97 8.20 -1.27 -5.82
C ILE A 97 9.58 -1.58 -6.37
N ASP A 98 9.71 -1.57 -7.69
CA ASP A 98 11.02 -1.78 -8.31
C ASP A 98 12.01 -0.71 -7.87
N GLU A 99 11.58 0.53 -7.81
CA GLU A 99 12.46 1.63 -7.40
C GLU A 99 12.93 1.45 -5.96
N TYR A 100 12.04 1.07 -5.08
CA TYR A 100 12.41 0.86 -3.69
C TYR A 100 13.32 -0.37 -3.54
N GLU A 101 13.06 -1.38 -4.31
CA GLU A 101 13.88 -2.58 -4.28
C GLU A 101 15.28 -2.29 -4.79
N GLU A 102 15.40 -1.52 -5.85
CA GLU A 102 16.69 -1.14 -6.38
C GLU A 102 17.49 -0.29 -5.41
N ALA A 103 16.81 0.66 -4.77
CA ALA A 103 17.47 1.51 -3.80
C ALA A 103 18.01 0.69 -2.65
N GLU A 104 17.25 -0.28 -2.18
CA GLU A 104 17.72 -1.16 -1.13
C GLU A 104 18.89 -2.00 -1.58
N GLY A 105 18.79 -2.56 -2.78
CA GLY A 105 19.86 -3.36 -3.32
C GLY A 105 21.13 -2.56 -3.49
N SER A 106 21.00 -1.33 -3.93
CA SER A 106 22.16 -0.46 -4.10
C SER A 106 22.88 -0.20 -2.81
N GLY A 107 22.13 -0.15 -1.73
CA GLY A 107 22.70 0.12 -0.43
C GLY A 107 23.62 -0.96 0.06
N HIS A 108 23.64 -2.08 -0.59
CA HIS A 108 24.48 -3.20 -0.20
C HIS A 108 25.82 -3.25 -0.90
N ALA A 109 26.15 -2.23 -1.56
CA ALA A 109 27.38 -2.22 -2.36
C ALA A 109 28.61 -2.66 -1.61
#